data_9974b1f4d2ca0f4b6bdeed73880fa232
#
_entry.id   9974b1f4d2ca0f4b6bdeed73880fa232
#
_cell.length_a   1.000
_cell.length_b   1.000
_cell.length_c   1.000
_cell.angle_alpha   90.00
_cell.angle_beta   90.00
_cell.angle_gamma   90.00
#
_symmetry.space_group_name_H-M   'P 1'
#
loop_
_entity.id
_entity.type
_entity.pdbx_description
1 polymer ?
#
loop_
_entity_poly.entity_id
_entity_poly.type
_entity_poly.pdbx_seq_one_letter_code
_entity_poly.pdbx_strand_id
1 'polypeptide(L)'
;MPLKRQILELLASGPKSGAELAATIGEGRNGRFSDILKELALGGFITDDMGKNPATGKDIRIGTYRLKDNYTRFYLKYIAPHKQEIALGTYKYIALEHLPNWHAIMGLQFENLIVNNAMDVVPHLGLGAAIVESAAPFRNKHCQIDLLVQTARSAYVVEVKRKQKIDSTVEEEVERKVKALKTRRGISVRTVLVYDGILEPRVEGTGFFDAIVRAGKLLG
;
A
#
# COMPACT_ATOMS: atom_id res chain seq x y z
N MET A 1 7.91 -23.82 12.71
CA MET A 1 8.54 -22.58 12.16
C MET A 1 8.35 -21.46 13.18
N PRO A 2 9.32 -20.55 13.42
CA PRO A 2 9.16 -19.45 14.38
C PRO A 2 7.98 -18.56 14.01
N LEU A 3 7.16 -18.18 14.99
CA LEU A 3 5.91 -17.41 14.79
C LEU A 3 6.13 -16.07 14.05
N LYS A 4 7.22 -15.37 14.34
CA LYS A 4 7.60 -14.14 13.61
C LYS A 4 7.71 -14.36 12.10
N ARG A 5 8.32 -15.45 11.69
CA ARG A 5 8.48 -15.78 10.26
C ARG A 5 7.14 -16.08 9.59
N GLN A 6 6.25 -16.84 10.27
CA GLN A 6 4.90 -17.11 9.75
C GLN A 6 4.10 -15.82 9.51
N ILE A 7 4.18 -14.88 10.46
CA ILE A 7 3.54 -13.55 10.32
C ILE A 7 4.09 -12.81 9.09
N LEU A 8 5.41 -12.75 8.93
CA LEU A 8 6.03 -12.06 7.80
C LEU A 8 5.68 -12.72 6.46
N GLU A 9 5.65 -14.05 6.38
CA GLU A 9 5.27 -14.79 5.17
C GLU A 9 3.82 -14.50 4.76
N LEU A 10 2.89 -14.43 5.72
CA LEU A 10 1.50 -14.06 5.45
C LEU A 10 1.38 -12.61 4.95
N LEU A 11 2.10 -11.68 5.57
CA LEU A 11 2.11 -10.26 5.19
C LEU A 11 2.86 -10.00 3.87
N ALA A 12 3.73 -10.91 3.44
CA ALA A 12 4.39 -10.80 2.14
C ALA A 12 3.39 -10.88 0.96
N SER A 13 2.21 -11.45 1.17
CA SER A 13 1.13 -11.55 0.18
C SER A 13 0.11 -10.41 0.25
N GLY A 14 0.27 -9.47 1.19
CA GLY A 14 -0.60 -8.30 1.36
C GLY A 14 -0.92 -8.00 2.83
N PRO A 15 -1.52 -6.82 3.10
CA PRO A 15 -1.92 -6.42 4.45
C PRO A 15 -2.97 -7.36 5.04
N LYS A 16 -2.89 -7.60 6.36
CA LYS A 16 -3.84 -8.42 7.12
C LYS A 16 -4.10 -7.82 8.50
N SER A 17 -5.33 -8.01 8.99
CA SER A 17 -5.65 -7.67 10.38
C SER A 17 -4.97 -8.65 11.35
N GLY A 18 -4.80 -8.23 12.60
CA GLY A 18 -4.30 -9.12 13.65
C GLY A 18 -5.18 -10.34 13.86
N ALA A 19 -6.50 -10.24 13.60
CA ALA A 19 -7.43 -11.35 13.67
C ALA A 19 -7.20 -12.37 12.54
N GLU A 20 -7.03 -11.89 11.30
CA GLU A 20 -6.72 -12.75 10.15
C GLU A 20 -5.38 -13.46 10.31
N LEU A 21 -4.36 -12.76 10.83
CA LEU A 21 -3.05 -13.36 11.11
C LEU A 21 -3.16 -14.48 12.15
N ALA A 22 -3.79 -14.18 13.30
CA ALA A 22 -3.96 -15.15 14.37
C ALA A 22 -4.74 -16.39 13.91
N ALA A 23 -5.87 -16.19 13.22
CA ALA A 23 -6.71 -17.27 12.70
C ALA A 23 -5.97 -18.15 11.70
N THR A 24 -5.19 -17.56 10.77
CA THR A 24 -4.46 -18.32 9.75
C THR A 24 -3.32 -19.14 10.35
N ILE A 25 -2.68 -18.64 11.43
CA ILE A 25 -1.56 -19.33 12.09
C ILE A 25 -2.07 -20.38 13.09
N GLY A 26 -3.34 -20.29 13.51
CA GLY A 26 -3.89 -21.13 14.59
C GLY A 26 -3.50 -20.66 15.98
N GLU A 27 -3.15 -19.37 16.13
CA GLU A 27 -2.78 -18.77 17.41
C GLU A 27 -3.96 -18.00 18.04
N GLY A 28 -4.00 -17.97 19.36
CA GLY A 28 -4.93 -17.10 20.08
C GLY A 28 -4.46 -15.63 20.02
N ARG A 29 -5.42 -14.70 20.00
CA ARG A 29 -5.14 -13.26 20.17
C ARG A 29 -4.84 -12.96 21.64
N ASN A 30 -3.69 -13.36 22.12
CA ASN A 30 -3.21 -13.19 23.49
C ASN A 30 -2.10 -12.13 23.58
N GLY A 31 -1.63 -11.86 24.80
CA GLY A 31 -0.55 -10.89 25.03
C GLY A 31 0.72 -11.23 24.26
N ARG A 32 1.13 -12.50 24.24
CA ARG A 32 2.31 -12.96 23.50
C ARG A 32 2.23 -12.66 22.00
N PHE A 33 1.09 -12.91 21.37
CA PHE A 33 0.90 -12.61 19.94
C PHE A 33 0.99 -11.10 19.69
N SER A 34 0.38 -10.28 20.56
CA SER A 34 0.44 -8.82 20.49
C SER A 34 1.86 -8.30 20.67
N ASP A 35 2.65 -8.89 21.56
CA ASP A 35 4.04 -8.49 21.80
C ASP A 35 4.93 -8.83 20.60
N ILE A 36 4.72 -9.98 19.97
CA ILE A 36 5.43 -10.33 18.72
C ILE A 36 5.14 -9.33 17.59
N LEU A 37 3.88 -8.89 17.44
CA LEU A 37 3.54 -7.86 16.47
C LEU A 37 4.22 -6.53 16.78
N LYS A 38 4.28 -6.13 18.05
CA LYS A 38 5.02 -4.93 18.49
C LYS A 38 6.52 -5.04 18.22
N GLU A 39 7.13 -6.18 18.52
CA GLU A 39 8.56 -6.41 18.27
C GLU A 39 8.87 -6.33 16.77
N LEU A 40 8.04 -6.92 15.91
CA LEU A 40 8.20 -6.83 14.45
C LEU A 40 8.02 -5.39 13.96
N ALA A 41 7.12 -4.62 14.54
CA ALA A 41 6.91 -3.21 14.22
C ALA A 41 8.09 -2.35 14.68
N LEU A 42 8.59 -2.54 15.90
CA LEU A 42 9.78 -1.85 16.42
C LEU A 42 11.03 -2.18 15.60
N GLY A 43 11.14 -3.42 15.12
CA GLY A 43 12.21 -3.85 14.23
C GLY A 43 12.10 -3.31 12.80
N GLY A 44 11.04 -2.57 12.46
CA GLY A 44 10.84 -1.98 11.14
C GLY A 44 10.37 -2.95 10.05
N PHE A 45 10.07 -4.22 10.40
CA PHE A 45 9.61 -5.21 9.42
C PHE A 45 8.15 -5.01 9.01
N ILE A 46 7.30 -4.64 9.96
CA ILE A 46 5.88 -4.39 9.73
C ILE A 46 5.47 -3.02 10.23
N THR A 47 4.30 -2.57 9.84
CA THR A 47 3.68 -1.36 10.38
C THR A 47 2.19 -1.60 10.64
N ASP A 48 1.67 -0.92 11.66
CA ASP A 48 0.25 -0.73 11.93
C ASP A 48 -0.02 0.76 11.68
N ASP A 49 -0.48 1.07 10.48
CA ASP A 49 -0.59 2.45 10.03
C ASP A 49 -1.64 3.21 10.83
N MET A 50 -1.30 4.45 11.18
CA MET A 50 -2.18 5.40 11.85
C MET A 50 -2.65 6.44 10.84
N GLY A 51 -3.91 6.81 10.91
CA GLY A 51 -4.49 7.83 10.04
C GLY A 51 -5.63 8.57 10.71
N LYS A 52 -6.35 9.39 9.96
CA LYS A 52 -7.57 10.04 10.42
C LYS A 52 -8.80 9.43 9.76
N ASN A 53 -9.86 9.24 10.53
CA ASN A 53 -11.16 8.87 9.98
C ASN A 53 -11.73 10.05 9.19
N PRO A 54 -11.94 9.92 7.88
CA PRO A 54 -12.38 11.04 7.05
C PRO A 54 -13.78 11.55 7.39
N ALA A 55 -14.63 10.71 8.00
CA ALA A 55 -15.98 11.11 8.40
C ALA A 55 -16.02 11.84 9.74
N THR A 56 -15.07 11.59 10.65
CA THR A 56 -15.09 12.16 12.00
C THR A 56 -13.89 13.08 12.29
N GLY A 57 -12.79 12.97 11.53
CA GLY A 57 -11.53 13.66 11.75
C GLY A 57 -10.71 13.15 12.93
N LYS A 58 -11.18 12.09 13.62
CA LYS A 58 -10.47 11.50 14.77
C LYS A 58 -9.34 10.59 14.28
N ASP A 59 -8.28 10.51 15.07
CA ASP A 59 -7.20 9.57 14.82
C ASP A 59 -7.71 8.14 14.95
N ILE A 60 -7.29 7.29 14.01
CA ILE A 60 -7.65 5.87 13.97
C ILE A 60 -6.44 5.01 13.64
N ARG A 61 -6.43 3.80 14.16
CA ARG A 61 -5.63 2.72 13.61
C ARG A 61 -6.33 2.16 12.38
N ILE A 62 -5.58 1.91 11.32
CA ILE A 62 -6.15 1.31 10.09
C ILE A 62 -6.60 -0.12 10.36
N GLY A 63 -6.04 -0.76 11.39
CA GLY A 63 -6.44 -2.09 11.87
C GLY A 63 -5.88 -3.23 11.04
N THR A 64 -4.99 -2.94 10.12
CA THR A 64 -4.25 -3.93 9.35
C THR A 64 -2.76 -3.71 9.49
N TYR A 65 -2.02 -4.81 9.66
CA TYR A 65 -0.57 -4.82 9.56
C TYR A 65 -0.16 -5.00 8.10
N ARG A 66 0.85 -4.28 7.65
CA ARG A 66 1.50 -4.50 6.36
C ARG A 66 3.00 -4.71 6.54
N LEU A 67 3.59 -5.43 5.61
CA LEU A 67 5.03 -5.59 5.56
C LEU A 67 5.64 -4.27 5.09
N LYS A 68 6.42 -3.61 5.96
CA LYS A 68 7.01 -2.30 5.69
C LYS A 68 8.26 -2.43 4.81
N ASP A 69 9.09 -3.44 5.09
CA ASP A 69 10.36 -3.66 4.38
C ASP A 69 10.14 -4.43 3.07
N ASN A 70 10.45 -3.77 1.96
CA ASN A 70 10.34 -4.35 0.61
C ASN A 70 11.36 -5.47 0.36
N TYR A 71 12.56 -5.39 0.96
CA TYR A 71 13.55 -6.45 0.84
C TYR A 71 13.08 -7.74 1.50
N THR A 72 12.49 -7.67 2.68
CA THR A 72 11.92 -8.83 3.36
C THR A 72 10.86 -9.53 2.49
N ARG A 73 9.99 -8.77 1.79
CA ARG A 73 9.01 -9.35 0.86
C ARG A 73 9.70 -10.11 -0.28
N PHE A 74 10.66 -9.47 -0.93
CA PHE A 74 11.43 -10.08 -2.01
C PHE A 74 12.17 -11.34 -1.54
N TYR A 75 12.84 -11.24 -0.40
CA TYR A 75 13.55 -12.36 0.21
C TYR A 75 12.64 -13.56 0.48
N LEU A 76 11.50 -13.34 1.13
CA LEU A 76 10.56 -14.41 1.49
C LEU A 76 9.92 -15.07 0.27
N LYS A 77 9.66 -14.29 -0.80
CA LYS A 77 9.00 -14.79 -2.00
C LYS A 77 9.94 -15.48 -2.99
N TYR A 78 11.17 -15.00 -3.12
CA TYR A 78 12.06 -15.43 -4.20
C TYR A 78 13.41 -15.98 -3.75
N ILE A 79 13.96 -15.53 -2.63
CA ILE A 79 15.27 -15.99 -2.16
C ILE A 79 15.12 -17.19 -1.21
N ALA A 80 14.30 -17.05 -0.19
CA ALA A 80 14.18 -18.06 0.86
C ALA A 80 13.74 -19.45 0.37
N PRO A 81 12.80 -19.59 -0.61
CA PRO A 81 12.42 -20.89 -1.17
C PRO A 81 13.55 -21.57 -1.98
N HIS A 82 14.44 -20.76 -2.58
CA HIS A 82 15.45 -21.23 -3.54
C HIS A 82 16.90 -21.15 -3.02
N LYS A 83 17.08 -21.07 -1.70
CA LYS A 83 18.42 -20.91 -1.09
C LYS A 83 19.44 -21.96 -1.54
N GLN A 84 19.03 -23.22 -1.65
CA GLN A 84 19.93 -24.29 -2.06
C GLN A 84 20.34 -24.16 -3.53
N GLU A 85 19.38 -23.89 -4.40
CA GLU A 85 19.61 -23.68 -5.84
C GLU A 85 20.50 -22.46 -6.10
N ILE A 86 20.29 -21.39 -5.32
CA ILE A 86 21.13 -20.19 -5.36
C ILE A 86 22.56 -20.52 -4.92
N ALA A 87 22.74 -21.25 -3.82
CA ALA A 87 24.05 -21.65 -3.30
C ALA A 87 24.81 -22.57 -4.28
N LEU A 88 24.09 -23.43 -4.99
CA LEU A 88 24.66 -24.32 -6.03
C LEU A 88 24.87 -23.59 -7.38
N GLY A 89 24.43 -22.35 -7.51
CA GLY A 89 24.54 -21.59 -8.76
C GLY A 89 23.60 -22.05 -9.89
N THR A 90 22.59 -22.87 -9.59
CA THR A 90 21.64 -23.38 -10.57
C THR A 90 20.48 -22.42 -10.85
N TYR A 91 20.28 -21.42 -9.99
CA TYR A 91 19.19 -20.44 -10.08
C TYR A 91 19.52 -19.18 -10.92
N LYS A 92 20.68 -19.11 -11.56
CA LYS A 92 21.23 -17.87 -12.14
C LYS A 92 20.71 -17.47 -13.52
N TYR A 93 19.92 -18.31 -14.16
CA TYR A 93 19.47 -18.06 -15.56
C TYR A 93 17.96 -17.75 -15.67
N ILE A 94 17.31 -17.46 -14.56
CA ILE A 94 15.88 -17.12 -14.56
C ILE A 94 15.75 -15.61 -14.69
N ALA A 95 15.06 -15.17 -15.75
CA ALA A 95 14.68 -13.76 -15.87
C ALA A 95 13.68 -13.38 -14.76
N LEU A 96 13.86 -12.21 -14.16
CA LEU A 96 13.06 -11.78 -12.99
C LEU A 96 11.55 -11.77 -13.30
N GLU A 97 11.18 -11.38 -14.51
CA GLU A 97 9.79 -11.30 -14.97
C GLU A 97 9.09 -12.66 -15.03
N HIS A 98 9.87 -13.75 -15.09
CA HIS A 98 9.36 -15.13 -15.07
C HIS A 98 9.18 -15.70 -13.67
N LEU A 99 9.57 -14.96 -12.63
CA LEU A 99 9.34 -15.37 -11.25
C LEU A 99 7.83 -15.45 -10.94
N PRO A 100 7.39 -16.44 -10.16
CA PRO A 100 5.98 -16.63 -9.83
C PRO A 100 5.37 -15.36 -9.21
N ASN A 101 4.23 -14.93 -9.74
CA ASN A 101 3.50 -13.74 -9.25
C ASN A 101 4.31 -12.43 -9.28
N TRP A 102 5.34 -12.33 -10.15
CA TRP A 102 6.23 -11.17 -10.22
C TRP A 102 5.48 -9.84 -10.27
N HIS A 103 4.53 -9.70 -11.20
CA HIS A 103 3.77 -8.45 -11.36
C HIS A 103 2.97 -8.08 -10.12
N ALA A 104 2.33 -9.05 -9.46
CA ALA A 104 1.55 -8.81 -8.25
C ALA A 104 2.45 -8.40 -7.07
N ILE A 105 3.59 -9.09 -6.89
CA ILE A 105 4.55 -8.76 -5.84
C ILE A 105 5.19 -7.39 -6.07
N MET A 106 5.55 -7.06 -7.31
CA MET A 106 6.08 -5.74 -7.65
C MET A 106 5.03 -4.64 -7.49
N GLY A 107 3.76 -4.93 -7.75
CA GLY A 107 2.65 -4.02 -7.44
C GLY A 107 2.56 -3.70 -5.95
N LEU A 108 2.58 -4.73 -5.09
CA LEU A 108 2.59 -4.56 -3.63
C LEU A 108 3.84 -3.83 -3.12
N GLN A 109 5.00 -4.04 -3.76
CA GLN A 109 6.22 -3.32 -3.39
C GLN A 109 6.15 -1.84 -3.77
N PHE A 110 5.58 -1.55 -4.95
CA PHE A 110 5.38 -0.18 -5.41
C PHE A 110 4.37 0.56 -4.54
N GLU A 111 3.21 -0.04 -4.24
CA GLU A 111 2.24 0.52 -3.28
C GLU A 111 2.91 0.83 -1.93
N ASN A 112 3.67 -0.13 -1.39
CA ASN A 112 4.37 0.03 -0.14
C ASN A 112 5.44 1.14 -0.18
N LEU A 113 6.15 1.29 -1.30
CA LEU A 113 7.11 2.37 -1.51
C LEU A 113 6.41 3.74 -1.43
N ILE A 114 5.31 3.91 -2.15
CA ILE A 114 4.54 5.17 -2.16
C ILE A 114 3.97 5.48 -0.77
N VAL A 115 3.40 4.49 -0.09
CA VAL A 115 2.83 4.69 1.25
C VAL A 115 3.91 5.02 2.29
N ASN A 116 5.08 4.38 2.22
CA ASN A 116 6.19 4.68 3.13
C ASN A 116 6.78 6.09 2.91
N ASN A 117 6.64 6.63 1.70
CA ASN A 117 7.13 7.95 1.30
C ASN A 117 5.95 8.87 0.89
N ALA A 118 4.84 8.77 1.62
CA ALA A 118 3.60 9.49 1.29
C ALA A 118 3.79 11.02 1.17
N MET A 119 4.74 11.58 1.91
CA MET A 119 5.03 13.01 1.87
C MET A 119 5.71 13.45 0.57
N ASP A 120 6.33 12.55 -0.18
CA ASP A 120 6.91 12.87 -1.50
C ASP A 120 5.81 13.03 -2.57
N VAL A 121 4.62 12.49 -2.33
CA VAL A 121 3.45 12.69 -3.20
C VAL A 121 2.84 14.07 -3.01
N VAL A 122 2.91 14.61 -1.80
CA VAL A 122 2.24 15.86 -1.37
C VAL A 122 2.54 17.07 -2.28
N PRO A 123 3.78 17.34 -2.70
CA PRO A 123 4.08 18.46 -3.60
C PRO A 123 3.33 18.41 -4.94
N HIS A 124 2.94 17.23 -5.37
CA HIS A 124 2.24 17.01 -6.64
C HIS A 124 0.72 17.14 -6.55
N LEU A 125 0.17 17.34 -5.34
CA LEU A 125 -1.28 17.43 -5.11
C LEU A 125 -1.86 18.82 -5.29
N GLY A 126 -1.04 19.83 -5.52
CA GLY A 126 -1.50 21.21 -5.67
C GLY A 126 -2.13 21.78 -4.39
N LEU A 127 -1.62 21.39 -3.21
CA LEU A 127 -2.19 21.78 -1.91
C LEU A 127 -2.04 23.27 -1.58
N GLY A 128 -1.15 23.99 -2.27
CA GLY A 128 -0.80 25.36 -1.90
C GLY A 128 -0.25 25.43 -0.48
N ALA A 129 -0.80 26.30 0.36
CA ALA A 129 -0.42 26.46 1.77
C ALA A 129 -1.19 25.53 2.74
N ALA A 130 -1.97 24.54 2.23
CA ALA A 130 -2.75 23.68 3.09
C ALA A 130 -1.85 22.70 3.87
N ILE A 131 -2.11 22.55 5.16
CA ILE A 131 -1.39 21.63 6.04
C ILE A 131 -1.96 20.23 5.88
N VAL A 132 -1.08 19.23 5.71
CA VAL A 132 -1.44 17.82 5.72
C VAL A 132 -1.70 17.38 7.15
N GLU A 133 -2.94 16.95 7.43
CA GLU A 133 -3.34 16.44 8.73
C GLU A 133 -3.11 14.93 8.86
N SER A 134 -3.13 14.21 7.74
CA SER A 134 -2.92 12.75 7.67
C SER A 134 -2.53 12.34 6.26
N ALA A 135 -1.59 11.41 6.14
CA ALA A 135 -1.23 10.72 4.90
C ALA A 135 -0.99 9.24 5.23
N ALA A 136 -1.99 8.40 5.03
CA ALA A 136 -1.96 6.99 5.42
C ALA A 136 -2.90 6.16 4.53
N PRO A 137 -2.71 4.85 4.43
CA PRO A 137 -3.72 3.97 3.85
C PRO A 137 -5.07 4.16 4.57
N PHE A 138 -6.15 3.86 3.86
CA PHE A 138 -7.47 3.85 4.49
C PHE A 138 -8.22 2.58 4.12
N ARG A 139 -8.83 1.93 5.11
CA ARG A 139 -9.64 0.74 4.89
C ARG A 139 -10.86 0.75 5.79
N ASN A 140 -11.99 0.43 5.20
CA ASN A 140 -13.21 0.10 5.93
C ASN A 140 -13.88 -1.12 5.27
N LYS A 141 -15.09 -1.47 5.70
CA LYS A 141 -15.84 -2.62 5.15
C LYS A 141 -16.30 -2.42 3.69
N HIS A 142 -16.25 -1.21 3.16
CA HIS A 142 -16.78 -0.85 1.85
C HIS A 142 -15.70 -0.51 0.82
N CYS A 143 -14.55 0.01 1.25
CA CYS A 143 -13.46 0.36 0.34
C CYS A 143 -12.09 0.24 1.01
N GLN A 144 -11.08 0.08 0.16
CA GLN A 144 -9.67 0.20 0.48
C GLN A 144 -9.08 1.28 -0.43
N ILE A 145 -8.36 2.24 0.16
CA ILE A 145 -7.66 3.32 -0.52
C ILE A 145 -6.18 3.15 -0.20
N ASP A 146 -5.34 3.13 -1.23
CA ASP A 146 -3.91 2.84 -1.08
C ASP A 146 -3.22 3.92 -0.25
N LEU A 147 -3.53 5.20 -0.54
CA LEU A 147 -3.09 6.33 0.26
C LEU A 147 -4.19 7.41 0.30
N LEU A 148 -4.61 7.80 1.49
CA LEU A 148 -5.54 8.90 1.72
C LEU A 148 -4.79 10.06 2.36
N VAL A 149 -4.60 11.16 1.61
CA VAL A 149 -4.02 12.39 2.14
C VAL A 149 -5.15 13.34 2.52
N GLN A 150 -5.13 13.82 3.75
CA GLN A 150 -6.19 14.66 4.31
C GLN A 150 -5.65 15.99 4.76
N THR A 151 -6.40 17.04 4.45
CA THR A 151 -6.22 18.40 4.95
C THR A 151 -7.51 18.86 5.64
N ALA A 152 -7.53 20.05 6.19
CA ALA A 152 -8.73 20.61 6.82
C ALA A 152 -9.95 20.69 5.87
N ARG A 153 -9.73 20.79 4.54
CA ARG A 153 -10.79 21.03 3.55
C ARG A 153 -10.84 20.01 2.41
N SER A 154 -9.86 19.14 2.29
CA SER A 154 -9.77 18.19 1.17
C SER A 154 -9.31 16.80 1.62
N ALA A 155 -9.80 15.79 0.91
CA ALA A 155 -9.36 14.40 1.02
C ALA A 155 -8.93 13.94 -0.37
N TYR A 156 -7.65 13.58 -0.53
CA TYR A 156 -7.07 13.10 -1.78
C TYR A 156 -7.05 11.58 -1.76
N VAL A 157 -7.85 10.99 -2.61
CA VAL A 157 -7.89 9.54 -2.85
C VAL A 157 -6.80 9.21 -3.85
N VAL A 158 -5.68 8.73 -3.36
CA VAL A 158 -4.52 8.37 -4.18
C VAL A 158 -4.58 6.89 -4.49
N GLU A 159 -4.70 6.59 -5.78
CA GLU A 159 -4.58 5.25 -6.34
C GLU A 159 -3.16 5.02 -6.79
N VAL A 160 -2.59 3.88 -6.44
CA VAL A 160 -1.21 3.51 -6.78
C VAL A 160 -1.23 2.32 -7.74
N LYS A 161 -0.75 2.50 -8.98
CA LYS A 161 -0.75 1.45 -10.00
C LYS A 161 0.63 1.20 -10.58
N ARG A 162 1.05 -0.06 -10.53
CA ARG A 162 2.20 -0.56 -11.28
C ARG A 162 1.74 -1.66 -12.21
N LYS A 163 1.59 -1.33 -13.50
CA LYS A 163 1.19 -2.25 -14.57
C LYS A 163 1.92 -1.90 -15.84
N GLN A 164 2.12 -2.90 -16.72
CA GLN A 164 2.69 -2.65 -18.04
C GLN A 164 1.88 -1.62 -18.81
N LYS A 165 0.54 -1.71 -18.76
CA LYS A 165 -0.40 -0.77 -19.37
C LYS A 165 -1.52 -0.46 -18.39
N ILE A 166 -1.84 0.83 -18.24
CA ILE A 166 -2.90 1.36 -17.37
C ILE A 166 -3.96 1.98 -18.28
N ASP A 167 -5.15 1.43 -18.24
CA ASP A 167 -6.30 1.82 -19.03
C ASP A 167 -7.38 2.50 -18.19
N SER A 168 -8.51 2.86 -18.80
CA SER A 168 -9.62 3.57 -18.14
C SER A 168 -10.32 2.78 -17.03
N THR A 169 -10.05 1.49 -16.85
CA THR A 169 -10.62 0.72 -15.72
C THR A 169 -10.17 1.26 -14.37
N VAL A 170 -9.02 1.96 -14.32
CA VAL A 170 -8.55 2.61 -13.10
C VAL A 170 -9.50 3.72 -12.62
N GLU A 171 -10.15 4.43 -13.54
CA GLU A 171 -11.12 5.48 -13.21
C GLU A 171 -12.36 4.89 -12.51
N GLU A 172 -12.88 3.77 -13.03
CA GLU A 172 -14.01 3.06 -12.43
C GLU A 172 -13.68 2.51 -11.03
N GLU A 173 -12.45 2.00 -10.85
CA GLU A 173 -11.96 1.55 -9.55
C GLU A 173 -11.94 2.69 -8.53
N VAL A 174 -11.39 3.85 -8.93
CA VAL A 174 -11.28 5.02 -8.05
C VAL A 174 -12.66 5.64 -7.81
N GLU A 175 -13.51 5.72 -8.81
CA GLU A 175 -14.90 6.21 -8.65
C GLU A 175 -15.68 5.41 -7.60
N ARG A 176 -15.54 4.07 -7.62
CA ARG A 176 -16.15 3.19 -6.60
C ARG A 176 -15.60 3.49 -5.20
N LYS A 177 -14.29 3.72 -5.07
CA LYS A 177 -13.65 4.09 -3.79
C LYS A 177 -14.16 5.44 -3.29
N VAL A 178 -14.26 6.45 -4.16
CA VAL A 178 -14.80 7.77 -3.85
C VAL A 178 -16.26 7.70 -3.40
N LYS A 179 -17.13 6.97 -4.13
CA LYS A 179 -18.55 6.78 -3.76
C LYS A 179 -18.71 6.08 -2.40
N ALA A 180 -17.79 5.18 -2.04
CA ALA A 180 -17.82 4.46 -0.77
C ALA A 180 -17.17 5.25 0.40
N LEU A 181 -16.39 6.28 0.10
CA LEU A 181 -15.71 7.10 1.09
C LEU A 181 -16.69 8.11 1.71
N LYS A 182 -16.90 7.98 3.03
CA LYS A 182 -17.67 8.97 3.79
C LYS A 182 -16.72 10.02 4.37
N THR A 183 -16.99 11.28 4.08
CA THR A 183 -16.23 12.43 4.60
C THR A 183 -17.09 13.33 5.48
N ARG A 184 -16.45 14.21 6.26
CA ARG A 184 -17.14 15.30 6.94
C ARG A 184 -17.77 16.24 5.92
N ARG A 185 -18.84 16.95 6.32
CA ARG A 185 -19.44 17.99 5.49
C ARG A 185 -18.41 19.10 5.17
N GLY A 186 -18.37 19.52 3.92
CA GLY A 186 -17.48 20.58 3.44
C GLY A 186 -16.07 20.09 3.05
N ILE A 187 -15.80 18.78 3.10
CA ILE A 187 -14.56 18.20 2.55
C ILE A 187 -14.73 17.97 1.05
N SER A 188 -13.83 18.55 0.26
CA SER A 188 -13.70 18.23 -1.18
C SER A 188 -12.92 16.94 -1.35
N VAL A 189 -13.48 15.99 -2.10
CA VAL A 189 -12.77 14.76 -2.46
C VAL A 189 -12.08 14.96 -3.80
N ARG A 190 -10.78 14.68 -3.85
CA ARG A 190 -9.92 14.80 -5.03
C ARG A 190 -9.37 13.43 -5.39
N THR A 191 -9.21 13.17 -6.68
CA THR A 191 -8.70 11.89 -7.20
C THR A 191 -7.28 12.07 -7.71
N VAL A 192 -6.40 11.13 -7.36
CA VAL A 192 -4.99 11.17 -7.73
C VAL A 192 -4.55 9.79 -8.20
N LEU A 193 -3.82 9.75 -9.30
CA LEU A 193 -3.17 8.54 -9.79
C LEU A 193 -1.65 8.67 -9.66
N VAL A 194 -1.03 7.77 -8.89
CA VAL A 194 0.43 7.58 -8.87
C VAL A 194 0.75 6.29 -9.61
N TYR A 195 1.59 6.35 -10.64
CA TYR A 195 1.76 5.19 -11.49
C TYR A 195 3.20 4.93 -11.94
N ASP A 196 3.46 3.65 -12.25
CA ASP A 196 4.63 3.15 -12.95
C ASP A 196 4.18 2.23 -14.10
N GLY A 197 4.58 2.57 -15.32
CA GLY A 197 4.22 1.88 -16.54
C GLY A 197 3.82 2.82 -17.68
N ILE A 198 3.00 2.29 -18.61
CA ILE A 198 2.47 3.04 -19.75
C ILE A 198 1.03 3.44 -19.43
N LEU A 199 0.76 4.73 -19.37
CA LEU A 199 -0.59 5.27 -19.20
C LEU A 199 -1.24 5.49 -20.57
N GLU A 200 -2.46 5.03 -20.77
CA GLU A 200 -3.22 5.31 -21.98
C GLU A 200 -3.54 6.81 -22.08
N PRO A 201 -3.36 7.45 -23.27
CA PRO A 201 -3.67 8.87 -23.46
C PRO A 201 -5.13 9.24 -23.07
N ARG A 202 -6.05 8.30 -23.21
CA ARG A 202 -7.44 8.49 -22.84
C ARG A 202 -7.59 8.82 -21.34
N VAL A 203 -6.84 8.18 -20.46
CA VAL A 203 -6.91 8.40 -19.01
C VAL A 203 -6.46 9.82 -18.65
N GLU A 204 -5.45 10.36 -19.35
CA GLU A 204 -5.04 11.75 -19.17
C GLU A 204 -6.09 12.74 -19.70
N GLY A 205 -6.75 12.38 -20.79
CA GLY A 205 -7.70 13.25 -21.51
C GLY A 205 -9.07 13.41 -20.87
N THR A 206 -9.49 12.51 -19.95
CA THR A 206 -10.81 12.57 -19.34
C THR A 206 -10.96 13.67 -18.29
N GLY A 207 -9.84 14.13 -17.69
CA GLY A 207 -9.87 15.04 -16.55
C GLY A 207 -10.48 14.44 -15.29
N PHE A 208 -10.59 13.11 -15.20
CA PHE A 208 -11.11 12.41 -14.01
C PHE A 208 -10.17 12.56 -12.80
N PHE A 209 -8.86 12.51 -13.04
CA PHE A 209 -7.88 12.70 -11.98
C PHE A 209 -7.50 14.17 -11.83
N ASP A 210 -7.58 14.69 -10.61
CA ASP A 210 -7.08 16.03 -10.27
C ASP A 210 -5.55 16.12 -10.39
N ALA A 211 -4.84 15.02 -10.19
CA ALA A 211 -3.40 14.90 -10.43
C ALA A 211 -3.02 13.50 -10.93
N ILE A 212 -2.09 13.47 -11.88
CA ILE A 212 -1.48 12.24 -12.42
C ILE A 212 0.03 12.35 -12.26
N VAL A 213 0.61 11.45 -11.46
CA VAL A 213 2.01 11.49 -11.05
C VAL A 213 2.71 10.21 -11.48
N ARG A 214 3.65 10.31 -12.42
CA ARG A 214 4.52 9.19 -12.77
C ARG A 214 5.57 9.01 -11.67
N ALA A 215 5.82 7.76 -11.24
CA ALA A 215 6.74 7.44 -10.15
C ALA A 215 8.14 8.06 -10.29
N GLY A 216 8.67 8.15 -11.52
CA GLY A 216 9.96 8.79 -11.78
C GLY A 216 10.06 10.26 -11.34
N LYS A 217 8.93 10.95 -11.21
CA LYS A 217 8.89 12.34 -10.70
C LYS A 217 9.02 12.43 -9.16
N LEU A 218 8.84 11.31 -8.46
CA LEU A 218 8.96 11.24 -7.00
C LEU A 218 10.38 10.94 -6.52
N LEU A 219 11.25 10.57 -7.45
CA LEU A 219 12.63 10.17 -7.14
C LEU A 219 13.65 11.30 -7.31
N GLY A 220 13.19 12.53 -7.57
CA GLY A 220 14.02 13.73 -7.72
C GLY A 220 14.42 13.99 -9.15
#